data_011a51f0537fb00d3ced99efaad20277
#
_entry.id   011a51f0537fb00d3ced99efaad20277
#
_cell.length_a   1.000
_cell.length_b   1.000
_cell.length_c   1.000
_cell.angle_alpha   90.00
_cell.angle_beta   90.00
_cell.angle_gamma   90.00
#
_symmetry.space_group_name_H-M   'P 1'
#
loop_
_entity.id
_entity.type
_entity.pdbx_description
1 polymer ?
#
loop_
_entity_poly.entity_id
_entity_poly.type
_entity_poly.pdbx_seq_one_letter_code
_entity_poly.pdbx_strand_id
1 'polypeptide(L)'
;MDDFKFKVLLYSDGSHQAFSAAVYTANLLKLMPNMYLTVVQVHERDEVSMEKKYSWIDTWPVSPTSEWMKHVLDESDTETTSEYHEILNKTNAIFLKRELNVSHQELYSDSKISEISDTVDVILDYATKNSFELIVMGTRGLSSLKGLIFGSLAHNVLNKSEIPVLLIKKLPQDFIDDYLSNTEG
;
A
#
# COMPACT_ATOMS: atom_id res chain seq x y z
N MET A 1 -15.18 22.48 -18.78
CA MET A 1 -14.52 22.52 -17.45
C MET A 1 -13.64 21.29 -17.39
N ASP A 2 -12.35 21.48 -17.32
CA ASP A 2 -11.47 20.32 -17.03
C ASP A 2 -11.83 19.84 -15.63
N ASP A 3 -12.38 18.63 -15.56
CA ASP A 3 -12.62 17.98 -14.28
C ASP A 3 -11.26 17.78 -13.60
N PHE A 4 -10.95 18.63 -12.64
CA PHE A 4 -9.72 18.53 -11.86
C PHE A 4 -9.70 17.18 -11.15
N LYS A 5 -8.75 16.35 -11.54
CA LYS A 5 -8.56 15.01 -10.97
C LYS A 5 -7.54 15.09 -9.86
N PHE A 6 -7.97 14.87 -8.63
CA PHE A 6 -7.07 14.79 -7.49
C PHE A 6 -6.44 13.38 -7.43
N LYS A 7 -5.17 13.28 -7.80
CA LYS A 7 -4.44 12.01 -7.91
C LYS A 7 -3.78 11.63 -6.60
N VAL A 8 -4.22 10.54 -6.03
CA VAL A 8 -3.74 10.01 -4.75
C VAL A 8 -3.10 8.64 -4.94
N LEU A 9 -1.91 8.47 -4.38
CA LEU A 9 -1.19 7.20 -4.33
C LEU A 9 -1.32 6.60 -2.93
N LEU A 10 -1.76 5.35 -2.83
CA LEU A 10 -1.76 4.55 -1.61
C LEU A 10 -0.71 3.46 -1.71
N TYR A 11 0.28 3.49 -0.83
CA TYR A 11 1.23 2.38 -0.70
C TYR A 11 0.70 1.33 0.27
N SER A 12 0.71 0.07 -0.16
CA SER A 12 0.27 -1.07 0.64
C SER A 12 1.35 -2.15 0.70
N ASP A 13 1.74 -2.53 1.90
CA ASP A 13 2.72 -3.59 2.17
C ASP A 13 2.12 -4.78 2.93
N GLY A 14 0.80 -4.79 3.15
CA GLY A 14 0.08 -5.82 3.87
C GLY A 14 0.16 -5.73 5.40
N SER A 15 0.72 -4.66 5.94
CA SER A 15 0.70 -4.43 7.38
C SER A 15 -0.69 -3.98 7.87
N HIS A 16 -0.93 -4.09 9.19
CA HIS A 16 -2.15 -3.56 9.82
C HIS A 16 -2.35 -2.07 9.57
N GLN A 17 -1.27 -1.29 9.55
CA GLN A 17 -1.33 0.13 9.30
C GLN A 17 -1.61 0.41 7.82
N ALA A 18 -1.08 -0.42 6.90
CA ALA A 18 -1.43 -0.32 5.48
C ALA A 18 -2.90 -0.65 5.24
N PHE A 19 -3.45 -1.64 5.94
CA PHE A 19 -4.89 -1.92 5.91
C PHE A 19 -5.71 -0.75 6.47
N SER A 20 -5.30 -0.17 7.60
CA SER A 20 -5.93 1.03 8.14
C SER A 20 -5.88 2.22 7.17
N ALA A 21 -4.75 2.39 6.47
CA ALA A 21 -4.60 3.40 5.43
C ALA A 21 -5.56 3.14 4.26
N ALA A 22 -5.74 1.88 3.85
CA ALA A 22 -6.69 1.50 2.80
C ALA A 22 -8.14 1.82 3.19
N VAL A 23 -8.57 1.44 4.40
CA VAL A 23 -9.91 1.73 4.92
C VAL A 23 -10.17 3.24 4.97
N TYR A 24 -9.20 4.00 5.51
CA TYR A 24 -9.33 5.45 5.59
C TYR A 24 -9.39 6.12 4.21
N THR A 25 -8.52 5.69 3.30
CA THR A 25 -8.47 6.22 1.94
C THR A 25 -9.75 5.90 1.14
N ALA A 26 -10.30 4.70 1.33
CA ALA A 26 -11.57 4.33 0.71
C ALA A 26 -12.74 5.18 1.25
N ASN A 27 -12.70 5.58 2.53
CA ASN A 27 -13.67 6.52 3.07
C ASN A 27 -13.52 7.92 2.48
N LEU A 28 -12.28 8.41 2.30
CA LEU A 28 -12.03 9.68 1.60
C LEU A 28 -12.55 9.64 0.15
N LEU A 29 -12.33 8.53 -0.54
CA LEU A 29 -12.77 8.36 -1.92
C LEU A 29 -14.29 8.49 -2.07
N LYS A 30 -15.08 8.06 -1.08
CA LYS A 30 -16.53 8.25 -1.04
C LYS A 30 -16.93 9.74 -0.92
N LEU A 31 -16.12 10.50 -0.20
CA LEU A 31 -16.41 11.92 0.10
C LEU A 31 -15.88 12.87 -0.98
N MET A 32 -14.97 12.38 -1.83
CA MET A 32 -14.26 13.17 -2.84
C MET A 32 -14.46 12.58 -4.24
N PRO A 33 -15.51 12.95 -4.97
CA PRO A 33 -15.84 12.37 -6.28
C PRO A 33 -14.75 12.56 -7.35
N ASN A 34 -13.94 13.61 -7.22
CA ASN A 34 -12.83 13.92 -8.11
C ASN A 34 -11.51 13.26 -7.73
N MET A 35 -11.50 12.46 -6.67
CA MET A 35 -10.31 11.70 -6.25
C MET A 35 -10.12 10.47 -7.11
N TYR A 36 -8.90 10.29 -7.60
CA TYR A 36 -8.44 9.12 -8.35
C TYR A 36 -7.34 8.44 -7.55
N LEU A 37 -7.62 7.24 -7.11
CA LEU A 37 -6.71 6.46 -6.27
C LEU A 37 -5.92 5.46 -7.12
N THR A 38 -4.62 5.42 -6.91
CA THR A 38 -3.76 4.32 -7.36
C THR A 38 -3.16 3.63 -6.16
N VAL A 39 -3.47 2.36 -6.00
CA VAL A 39 -2.86 1.49 -4.98
C VAL A 39 -1.60 0.88 -5.58
N VAL A 40 -0.48 1.03 -4.88
CA VAL A 40 0.82 0.53 -5.35
C VAL A 40 1.42 -0.47 -4.39
N GLN A 41 2.08 -1.47 -4.97
CA GLN A 41 3.03 -2.35 -4.30
C GLN A 41 4.36 -2.29 -5.02
N VAL A 42 5.43 -2.59 -4.31
CA VAL A 42 6.78 -2.63 -4.88
C VAL A 42 7.29 -4.06 -4.88
N HIS A 43 7.78 -4.50 -6.03
CA HIS A 43 8.29 -5.84 -6.29
C HIS A 43 9.73 -5.79 -6.79
N GLU A 44 10.43 -6.90 -6.59
CA GLU A 44 11.68 -7.14 -7.30
C GLU A 44 11.38 -7.65 -8.73
N ARG A 45 12.18 -7.22 -9.67
CA ARG A 45 12.14 -7.75 -11.03
C ARG A 45 12.88 -9.10 -11.07
N ASP A 46 12.18 -10.19 -10.80
CA ASP A 46 12.70 -11.53 -11.06
C ASP A 46 12.65 -11.83 -12.57
N GLU A 47 13.72 -12.43 -13.11
CA GLU A 47 13.77 -12.84 -14.52
C GLU A 47 12.63 -13.80 -14.92
N VAL A 48 12.07 -14.52 -13.93
CA VAL A 48 10.98 -15.48 -14.09
C VAL A 48 9.60 -14.80 -14.19
N SER A 49 9.44 -13.61 -13.64
CA SER A 49 8.14 -12.90 -13.66
C SER A 49 7.83 -12.19 -14.97
N MET A 50 8.78 -12.05 -15.87
CA MET A 50 8.57 -11.42 -17.18
C MET A 50 7.66 -12.24 -18.13
N GLU A 51 7.50 -13.55 -17.91
CA GLU A 51 6.68 -14.42 -18.77
C GLU A 51 5.22 -14.59 -18.33
N LYS A 52 4.87 -14.22 -17.11
CA LYS A 52 3.50 -14.35 -16.62
C LYS A 52 2.83 -12.98 -16.49
N LYS A 53 1.97 -12.64 -17.46
CA LYS A 53 0.98 -11.57 -17.29
C LYS A 53 -0.02 -12.01 -16.22
N TYR A 54 0.33 -11.86 -14.96
CA TYR A 54 -0.63 -12.02 -13.90
C TYR A 54 -1.58 -10.81 -13.89
N SER A 55 -2.86 -11.05 -13.91
CA SER A 55 -3.82 -10.03 -13.52
C SER A 55 -3.55 -9.64 -12.05
N TRP A 56 -3.52 -8.37 -11.73
CA TRP A 56 -3.38 -7.92 -10.34
C TRP A 56 -4.46 -8.53 -9.42
N ILE A 57 -5.60 -8.93 -9.98
CA ILE A 57 -6.67 -9.66 -9.29
C ILE A 57 -6.19 -11.04 -8.84
N ASP A 58 -5.36 -11.69 -9.65
CA ASP A 58 -4.88 -13.05 -9.38
C ASP A 58 -3.61 -13.05 -8.51
N THR A 59 -2.85 -11.96 -8.52
CA THR A 59 -1.54 -11.86 -7.85
C THR A 59 -1.51 -10.93 -6.66
N TRP A 60 -2.48 -10.07 -6.52
CA TRP A 60 -2.62 -9.19 -5.37
C TRP A 60 -2.96 -9.97 -4.13
N PRO A 61 -2.30 -9.86 -3.16
CA PRO A 61 -0.92 -9.93 -2.75
C PRO A 61 -0.59 -11.29 -2.15
N VAL A 62 -0.18 -12.20 -2.95
CA VAL A 62 -0.04 -13.62 -2.58
C VAL A 62 1.29 -13.90 -1.88
N SER A 63 2.29 -13.07 -2.06
CA SER A 63 3.64 -13.34 -1.52
C SER A 63 4.39 -12.06 -1.18
N PRO A 64 5.26 -12.10 -0.18
CA PRO A 64 6.24 -11.06 0.05
C PRO A 64 7.11 -10.93 -1.19
N THR A 65 7.30 -9.71 -1.66
CA THR A 65 7.77 -9.42 -3.00
C THR A 65 9.18 -8.84 -3.04
N SER A 66 9.65 -8.30 -1.92
CA SER A 66 11.03 -7.84 -1.76
C SER A 66 11.83 -8.78 -0.86
N GLU A 67 13.14 -8.88 -1.06
CA GLU A 67 14.00 -9.73 -0.22
C GLU A 67 13.92 -9.33 1.25
N TRP A 68 13.87 -8.05 1.55
CA TRP A 68 13.73 -7.59 2.93
C TRP A 68 12.36 -7.95 3.54
N MET A 69 11.27 -7.89 2.76
CA MET A 69 9.95 -8.36 3.19
C MET A 69 9.95 -9.87 3.43
N LYS A 70 10.53 -10.64 2.52
CA LYS A 70 10.69 -12.10 2.69
C LYS A 70 11.46 -12.40 3.96
N HIS A 71 12.57 -11.72 4.19
CA HIS A 71 13.38 -11.89 5.39
C HIS A 71 12.59 -11.59 6.67
N VAL A 72 11.84 -10.48 6.69
CA VAL A 72 10.98 -10.15 7.83
C VAL A 72 9.92 -11.21 8.09
N LEU A 73 9.32 -11.75 7.04
CA LEU A 73 8.29 -12.80 7.17
C LEU A 73 8.88 -14.18 7.50
N ASP A 74 10.06 -14.49 6.99
CA ASP A 74 10.77 -15.74 7.31
C ASP A 74 11.22 -15.79 8.78
N GLU A 75 11.52 -14.64 9.36
CA GLU A 75 11.81 -14.51 10.80
C GLU A 75 10.55 -14.49 11.68
N SER A 76 9.37 -14.40 11.06
CA SER A 76 8.08 -14.37 11.74
C SER A 76 7.54 -15.80 11.91
N ASP A 77 6.70 -15.96 12.93
CA ASP A 77 6.00 -17.24 13.12
C ASP A 77 4.87 -17.42 12.06
N THR A 78 4.31 -18.63 12.02
CA THR A 78 3.25 -18.98 11.08
C THR A 78 1.99 -18.14 11.27
N GLU A 79 1.72 -17.69 12.49
CA GLU A 79 0.57 -16.87 12.83
C GLU A 79 0.69 -15.48 12.18
N THR A 80 1.85 -14.84 12.31
CA THR A 80 2.14 -13.54 11.67
C THR A 80 2.04 -13.60 10.14
N THR A 81 2.54 -14.68 9.54
CA THR A 81 2.46 -14.88 8.09
C THR A 81 1.00 -15.05 7.63
N SER A 82 0.18 -15.82 8.37
CA SER A 82 -1.24 -16.00 8.07
C SER A 82 -2.01 -14.69 8.18
N GLU A 83 -1.75 -13.92 9.24
CA GLU A 83 -2.34 -12.60 9.46
C GLU A 83 -2.01 -11.61 8.34
N TYR A 84 -0.77 -11.62 7.86
CA TYR A 84 -0.35 -10.84 6.70
C TYR A 84 -1.20 -11.13 5.46
N HIS A 85 -1.37 -12.39 5.09
CA HIS A 85 -2.20 -12.77 3.95
C HIS A 85 -3.66 -12.39 4.13
N GLU A 86 -4.20 -12.51 5.33
CA GLU A 86 -5.57 -12.10 5.63
C GLU A 86 -5.78 -10.60 5.44
N ILE A 87 -4.85 -9.78 5.94
CA ILE A 87 -4.89 -8.32 5.79
C ILE A 87 -4.85 -7.91 4.32
N LEU A 88 -3.99 -8.54 3.55
CA LEU A 88 -3.89 -8.26 2.12
C LEU A 88 -5.19 -8.61 1.37
N ASN A 89 -5.77 -9.76 1.66
CA ASN A 89 -7.04 -10.17 1.07
C ASN A 89 -8.19 -9.20 1.43
N LYS A 90 -8.24 -8.75 2.69
CA LYS A 90 -9.22 -7.76 3.15
C LYS A 90 -9.02 -6.41 2.46
N THR A 91 -7.77 -5.97 2.31
CA THR A 91 -7.43 -4.72 1.60
C THR A 91 -7.92 -4.76 0.16
N ASN A 92 -7.67 -5.87 -0.52
CA ASN A 92 -8.14 -6.08 -1.89
C ASN A 92 -9.68 -6.04 -1.98
N ALA A 93 -10.36 -6.73 -1.08
CA ALA A 93 -11.82 -6.77 -1.05
C ALA A 93 -12.46 -5.39 -0.87
N ILE A 94 -11.82 -4.48 -0.13
CA ILE A 94 -12.31 -3.10 0.05
C ILE A 94 -12.46 -2.38 -1.29
N PHE A 95 -11.49 -2.51 -2.19
CA PHE A 95 -11.47 -1.79 -3.45
C PHE A 95 -12.20 -2.50 -4.58
N LEU A 96 -12.25 -3.83 -4.56
CA LEU A 96 -12.95 -4.62 -5.58
C LEU A 96 -14.49 -4.49 -5.50
N LYS A 97 -15.04 -4.38 -4.30
CA LYS A 97 -16.49 -4.41 -4.08
C LYS A 97 -17.22 -3.11 -4.43
N ARG A 98 -16.55 -2.02 -4.81
CA ARG A 98 -17.13 -0.69 -4.69
C ARG A 98 -17.24 0.16 -5.95
N GLU A 99 -16.92 -0.34 -7.12
CA GLU A 99 -16.91 0.49 -8.36
C GLU A 99 -16.25 1.88 -8.16
N LEU A 100 -15.24 1.92 -7.31
CA LEU A 100 -14.53 3.15 -6.98
C LEU A 100 -13.53 3.48 -8.11
N ASN A 101 -13.19 4.76 -8.27
CA ASN A 101 -12.13 5.21 -9.17
C ASN A 101 -10.74 4.79 -8.64
N VAL A 102 -10.48 3.49 -8.66
CA VAL A 102 -9.27 2.87 -8.13
C VAL A 102 -8.54 2.13 -9.24
N SER A 103 -7.27 2.39 -9.38
CA SER A 103 -6.34 1.59 -10.17
C SER A 103 -5.31 0.92 -9.27
N HIS A 104 -4.75 -0.18 -9.75
CA HIS A 104 -3.69 -0.89 -9.06
C HIS A 104 -2.46 -0.90 -9.95
N GLN A 105 -1.31 -0.69 -9.34
CA GLN A 105 -0.04 -0.66 -10.04
C GLN A 105 1.01 -1.44 -9.24
N GLU A 106 1.60 -2.41 -9.89
CA GLU A 106 2.80 -3.05 -9.41
C GLU A 106 4.01 -2.26 -9.88
N LEU A 107 4.85 -1.86 -8.96
CA LEU A 107 6.10 -1.17 -9.22
C LEU A 107 7.25 -2.17 -9.09
N TYR A 108 8.19 -2.09 -10.02
CA TYR A 108 9.34 -2.98 -10.04
C TYR A 108 10.62 -2.18 -9.86
N SER A 109 11.48 -2.65 -8.98
CA SER A 109 12.85 -2.15 -8.92
C SER A 109 13.68 -2.80 -10.01
N ASP A 110 14.54 -2.03 -10.66
CA ASP A 110 15.49 -2.53 -11.67
C ASP A 110 16.69 -3.26 -11.02
N SER A 111 16.83 -3.16 -9.72
CA SER A 111 17.82 -3.87 -8.90
C SER A 111 17.13 -4.69 -7.82
N LYS A 112 17.88 -5.63 -7.22
CA LYS A 112 17.39 -6.30 -6.01
C LYS A 112 17.05 -5.27 -4.95
N ILE A 113 15.86 -5.40 -4.36
CA ILE A 113 15.45 -4.57 -3.23
C ILE A 113 16.12 -5.16 -1.98
N SER A 114 17.34 -4.72 -1.70
CA SER A 114 18.09 -5.15 -0.54
C SER A 114 17.88 -4.24 0.68
N GLU A 115 17.43 -3.01 0.45
CA GLU A 115 17.24 -2.00 1.48
C GLU A 115 15.90 -1.27 1.35
N ILE A 116 15.45 -0.70 2.45
CA ILE A 116 14.22 0.12 2.49
C ILE A 116 14.32 1.34 1.57
N SER A 117 15.53 1.91 1.41
CA SER A 117 15.81 3.03 0.51
C SER A 117 15.39 2.74 -0.94
N ASP A 118 15.61 1.52 -1.41
CA ASP A 118 15.26 1.13 -2.78
C ASP A 118 13.74 1.18 -3.00
N THR A 119 12.97 0.71 -2.02
CA THR A 119 11.51 0.80 -2.05
C THR A 119 11.03 2.26 -2.03
N VAL A 120 11.65 3.10 -1.21
CA VAL A 120 11.33 4.54 -1.14
C VAL A 120 11.53 5.21 -2.48
N ASP A 121 12.68 4.98 -3.10
CA ASP A 121 13.03 5.62 -4.38
C ASP A 121 12.07 5.19 -5.50
N VAL A 122 11.69 3.91 -5.57
CA VAL A 122 10.69 3.41 -6.52
C VAL A 122 9.33 4.09 -6.34
N ILE A 123 8.87 4.24 -5.09
CA ILE A 123 7.58 4.90 -4.78
C ILE A 123 7.62 6.37 -5.20
N LEU A 124 8.66 7.11 -4.79
CA LEU A 124 8.76 8.55 -5.04
C LEU A 124 8.97 8.86 -6.51
N ASP A 125 9.77 8.09 -7.21
CA ASP A 125 9.96 8.21 -8.65
C ASP A 125 8.64 8.02 -9.41
N TYR A 126 7.90 6.99 -9.07
CA TYR A 126 6.60 6.74 -9.68
C TYR A 126 5.60 7.86 -9.38
N ALA A 127 5.53 8.29 -8.13
CA ALA A 127 4.63 9.36 -7.70
C ALA A 127 4.91 10.67 -8.43
N THR A 128 6.18 11.05 -8.55
CA THR A 128 6.60 12.28 -9.22
C THR A 128 6.36 12.21 -10.74
N LYS A 129 6.79 11.12 -11.39
CA LYS A 129 6.61 10.93 -12.83
C LYS A 129 5.16 10.94 -13.28
N ASN A 130 4.26 10.48 -12.42
CA ASN A 130 2.83 10.42 -12.73
C ASN A 130 2.02 11.58 -12.12
N SER A 131 2.69 12.58 -11.57
CA SER A 131 2.07 13.81 -11.02
C SER A 131 1.00 13.50 -9.95
N PHE A 132 1.32 12.66 -8.99
CA PHE A 132 0.49 12.46 -7.81
C PHE A 132 0.57 13.68 -6.90
N GLU A 133 -0.54 14.00 -6.24
CA GLU A 133 -0.70 15.19 -5.40
C GLU A 133 -0.71 14.84 -3.90
N LEU A 134 -0.89 13.55 -3.58
CA LEU A 134 -0.87 13.04 -2.22
C LEU A 134 -0.37 11.59 -2.21
N ILE A 135 0.50 11.28 -1.27
CA ILE A 135 0.90 9.91 -0.93
C ILE A 135 0.24 9.54 0.41
N VAL A 136 -0.45 8.41 0.44
CA VAL A 136 -1.04 7.84 1.66
C VAL A 136 -0.34 6.53 1.99
N MET A 137 0.01 6.33 3.24
CA MET A 137 0.61 5.09 3.71
C MET A 137 0.40 4.88 5.21
N GLY A 138 0.60 3.66 5.68
CA GLY A 138 0.62 3.37 7.10
C GLY A 138 1.85 3.98 7.79
N THR A 139 1.71 4.35 9.07
CA THR A 139 2.84 4.88 9.86
C THR A 139 3.92 3.84 10.13
N ARG A 140 3.57 2.54 10.05
CA ARG A 140 4.50 1.41 10.22
C ARG A 140 4.20 0.38 9.13
N GLY A 141 5.24 -0.30 8.69
CA GLY A 141 5.13 -1.46 7.82
C GLY A 141 5.39 -2.77 8.59
N LEU A 142 5.65 -3.83 7.85
CA LEU A 142 5.96 -5.16 8.37
C LEU A 142 7.20 -5.18 9.29
N SER A 143 8.21 -4.37 8.98
CA SER A 143 9.43 -4.22 9.79
C SER A 143 9.29 -3.09 10.81
N SER A 144 8.59 -3.31 11.91
CA SER A 144 8.53 -2.29 12.97
C SER A 144 9.61 -2.54 14.02
N LEU A 145 10.64 -1.70 14.03
CA LEU A 145 11.57 -1.63 15.16
C LEU A 145 10.83 -1.09 16.38
N LYS A 146 10.92 -1.81 17.50
CA LYS A 146 10.33 -1.38 18.77
C LYS A 146 10.90 -0.01 19.18
N GLY A 147 10.03 0.92 19.50
CA GLY A 147 10.41 2.24 20.04
C GLY A 147 10.44 3.39 19.02
N LEU A 148 10.28 3.13 17.73
CA LEU A 148 10.11 4.22 16.75
C LEU A 148 8.64 4.63 16.65
N ILE A 149 8.40 5.95 16.54
CA ILE A 149 7.05 6.51 16.33
C ILE A 149 6.56 6.14 14.91
N PHE A 150 7.45 6.20 13.92
CA PHE A 150 7.20 5.82 12.55
C PHE A 150 8.14 4.69 12.12
N GLY A 151 7.67 3.81 11.25
CA GLY A 151 8.52 2.83 10.60
C GLY A 151 9.55 3.51 9.67
N SER A 152 10.65 2.82 9.42
CA SER A 152 11.75 3.36 8.59
C SER A 152 11.30 3.74 7.17
N LEU A 153 10.40 2.97 6.55
CA LEU A 153 9.86 3.30 5.24
C LEU A 153 9.07 4.61 5.26
N ALA A 154 8.10 4.74 6.20
CA ALA A 154 7.30 5.96 6.34
C ALA A 154 8.16 7.18 6.67
N HIS A 155 9.17 7.01 7.53
CA HIS A 155 10.12 8.06 7.86
C HIS A 155 10.92 8.54 6.64
N ASN A 156 11.44 7.61 5.84
CA ASN A 156 12.22 7.94 4.66
C ASN A 156 11.35 8.58 3.55
N VAL A 157 10.14 8.07 3.33
CA VAL A 157 9.19 8.69 2.39
C VAL A 157 8.86 10.10 2.82
N LEU A 158 8.54 10.32 4.10
CA LEU A 158 8.22 11.65 4.64
C LEU A 158 9.37 12.65 4.47
N ASN A 159 10.62 12.21 4.68
CA ASN A 159 11.78 13.07 4.58
C ASN A 159 12.21 13.39 3.15
N LYS A 160 12.04 12.44 2.23
CA LYS A 160 12.49 12.58 0.83
C LYS A 160 11.42 13.12 -0.11
N SER A 161 10.14 13.00 0.26
CA SER A 161 9.04 13.37 -0.62
C SER A 161 8.87 14.87 -0.76
N GLU A 162 8.74 15.34 -2.00
CA GLU A 162 8.26 16.70 -2.31
C GLU A 162 6.73 16.76 -2.43
N ILE A 163 6.08 15.59 -2.48
CA ILE A 163 4.63 15.45 -2.51
C ILE A 163 4.12 15.35 -1.06
N PRO A 164 3.01 15.99 -0.69
CA PRO A 164 2.37 15.80 0.61
C PRO A 164 2.17 14.33 0.97
N VAL A 165 2.46 13.97 2.21
CA VAL A 165 2.36 12.59 2.72
C VAL A 165 1.37 12.53 3.88
N LEU A 166 0.37 11.67 3.77
CA LEU A 166 -0.59 11.37 4.82
C LEU A 166 -0.25 10.02 5.47
N LEU A 167 0.13 10.06 6.74
CA LEU A 167 0.46 8.86 7.51
C LEU A 167 -0.73 8.43 8.36
N ILE A 168 -1.18 7.20 8.16
CA ILE A 168 -2.31 6.62 8.89
C ILE A 168 -1.78 5.65 9.94
N LYS A 169 -2.16 5.89 11.19
CA LYS A 169 -1.92 4.96 12.31
C LYS A 169 -2.89 3.78 12.23
N LYS A 170 -2.63 2.73 13.01
CA LYS A 170 -3.62 1.67 13.21
C LYS A 170 -4.93 2.30 13.70
N LEU A 171 -5.99 2.11 12.93
CA LEU A 171 -7.32 2.60 13.28
C LEU A 171 -7.93 1.75 14.39
N PRO A 172 -8.80 2.34 15.24
CA PRO A 172 -9.63 1.57 16.15
C PRO A 172 -10.46 0.52 15.41
N GLN A 173 -10.65 -0.65 16.02
CA GLN A 173 -11.41 -1.72 15.41
C GLN A 173 -12.85 -1.30 15.10
N ASP A 174 -13.49 -0.57 16.00
CA ASP A 174 -14.85 -0.06 15.81
C ASP A 174 -14.99 0.78 14.54
N PHE A 175 -13.99 1.63 14.23
CA PHE A 175 -13.99 2.41 12.99
C PHE A 175 -13.93 1.52 11.74
N ILE A 176 -13.11 0.47 11.81
CA ILE A 176 -12.96 -0.49 10.71
C ILE A 176 -14.27 -1.27 10.54
N ASP A 177 -14.86 -1.73 11.62
CA ASP A 177 -16.10 -2.52 11.61
C ASP A 177 -17.28 -1.68 11.12
N ASP A 178 -17.41 -0.44 11.55
CA ASP A 178 -18.43 0.50 11.05
C ASP A 178 -18.28 0.75 9.55
N TYR A 179 -17.04 0.92 9.10
CA TYR A 179 -16.75 1.12 7.69
C TYR A 179 -17.13 -0.12 6.86
N LEU A 180 -16.78 -1.32 7.31
CA LEU A 180 -17.08 -2.59 6.63
C LEU A 180 -18.57 -2.92 6.65
N SER A 181 -19.27 -2.65 7.77
CA SER A 181 -20.71 -2.90 7.92
C SER A 181 -21.56 -1.99 7.02
N ASN A 182 -21.19 -0.74 6.89
CA ASN A 182 -21.88 0.23 6.02
C ASN A 182 -21.68 -0.03 4.52
N THR A 183 -21.02 -1.13 4.14
CA THR A 183 -20.76 -1.54 2.77
C THR A 183 -21.59 -2.71 2.30
N GLU A 184 -22.40 -3.30 3.16
CA GLU A 184 -23.32 -4.39 2.84
C GLU A 184 -24.72 -3.91 2.44
N GLY A 185 -24.92 -2.60 2.34
CA GLY A 185 -26.17 -1.97 1.93
C GLY A 185 -26.18 -1.49 0.48
#